data_b9012f1fb6db0d8d6fe37d7879c974a2
#
_entry.id   b9012f1fb6db0d8d6fe37d7879c974a2
#
_cell.length_a   1.000
_cell.length_b   1.000
_cell.length_c   1.000
_cell.angle_alpha   90.00
_cell.angle_beta   90.00
_cell.angle_gamma   90.00
#
_symmetry.space_group_name_H-M   'P 1'
#
loop_
_entity.id
_entity.type
_entity.pdbx_description
1 polymer ?
#
loop_
_entity_poly.entity_id
_entity_poly.type
_entity_poly.pdbx_seq_one_letter_code
_entity_poly.pdbx_strand_id
1 'polypeptide(L)'
;YMGPAHLNPAVTLGMAMTGNFSWSLAVPFMLAQIAGAIVGAILVWLNYLPLWDETKDQGAILGTFATGPAVRNLVSNTITEVIGTFVLVFGLLAFGANTFTDGLNPIVVGILILAIGLSLGGPTGYAINPARDLGPRIAHQILPIKNKGTSDWGYALVPIIGPMIGAAIAAGLFMMLPL
;
A
#
# COMPACT_ATOMS: atom_id res chain seq x y z
N TYR A 1 -4.05 -17.01 15.19
CA TYR A 1 -3.04 -16.01 15.56
C TYR A 1 -2.16 -15.68 14.34
N MET A 2 -2.21 -14.45 13.87
CA MET A 2 -1.52 -14.09 12.63
C MET A 2 -0.21 -13.29 12.89
N GLY A 3 0.22 -13.12 14.13
CA GLY A 3 1.39 -12.32 14.46
C GLY A 3 1.26 -10.85 13.97
N PRO A 4 2.35 -10.13 13.80
CA PRO A 4 2.31 -8.75 13.30
C PRO A 4 1.92 -8.73 11.82
N ALA A 5 0.65 -8.43 11.53
CA ALA A 5 0.11 -8.42 10.17
C ALA A 5 0.23 -7.02 9.55
N HIS A 6 1.44 -6.59 9.22
CA HIS A 6 1.69 -5.27 8.61
C HIS A 6 1.03 -5.14 7.23
N LEU A 7 1.06 -6.19 6.39
CA LEU A 7 0.51 -6.26 5.02
C LEU A 7 0.98 -5.12 4.10
N ASN A 8 2.07 -4.45 4.47
CA ASN A 8 2.57 -3.24 3.83
C ASN A 8 4.07 -3.08 4.10
N PRO A 9 4.94 -3.07 3.07
CA PRO A 9 6.37 -2.86 3.24
C PRO A 9 6.73 -1.53 3.93
N ALA A 10 5.99 -0.46 3.66
CA ALA A 10 6.22 0.83 4.30
C ALA A 10 5.90 0.79 5.80
N VAL A 11 4.81 0.13 6.19
CA VAL A 11 4.50 -0.13 7.61
C VAL A 11 5.58 -0.99 8.26
N THR A 12 6.04 -2.06 7.57
CA THR A 12 7.13 -2.90 8.06
C THR A 12 8.40 -2.10 8.31
N LEU A 13 8.75 -1.18 7.39
CA LEU A 13 9.87 -0.26 7.58
C LEU A 13 9.70 0.62 8.82
N GLY A 14 8.56 1.28 8.95
CA GLY A 14 8.28 2.17 10.10
C GLY A 14 8.36 1.43 11.44
N MET A 15 7.79 0.22 11.52
CA MET A 15 7.86 -0.62 12.72
C MET A 15 9.29 -1.10 13.02
N ALA A 16 10.09 -1.40 11.99
CA ALA A 16 11.48 -1.79 12.18
C ALA A 16 12.36 -0.63 12.65
N MET A 17 12.14 0.59 12.11
CA MET A 17 12.87 1.80 12.51
C MET A 17 12.62 2.17 13.98
N THR A 18 11.39 1.97 14.46
CA THR A 18 11.01 2.28 15.86
C THR A 18 11.28 1.13 16.85
N GLY A 19 11.93 0.04 16.41
CA GLY A 19 12.23 -1.11 17.25
C GLY A 19 11.05 -2.05 17.54
N ASN A 20 9.87 -1.76 17.01
CA ASN A 20 8.66 -2.58 17.18
C ASN A 20 8.66 -3.84 16.31
N PHE A 21 9.63 -3.97 15.41
CA PHE A 21 9.80 -5.14 14.54
C PHE A 21 11.29 -5.41 14.27
N SER A 22 11.67 -6.69 14.21
CA SER A 22 13.06 -7.07 13.98
C SER A 22 13.50 -6.80 12.53
N TRP A 23 14.64 -6.13 12.35
CA TRP A 23 15.25 -5.91 11.04
C TRP A 23 15.57 -7.21 10.29
N SER A 24 15.93 -8.29 11.02
CA SER A 24 16.20 -9.59 10.39
C SER A 24 14.99 -10.19 9.69
N LEU A 25 13.78 -9.81 10.11
CA LEU A 25 12.53 -10.26 9.52
C LEU A 25 11.93 -9.24 8.52
N ALA A 26 12.43 -8.01 8.50
CA ALA A 26 11.81 -6.95 7.69
C ALA A 26 11.82 -7.29 6.19
N VAL A 27 12.95 -7.67 5.63
CA VAL A 27 13.06 -8.04 4.21
C VAL A 27 12.24 -9.30 3.87
N PRO A 28 12.34 -10.42 4.61
CA PRO A 28 11.47 -11.57 4.39
C PRO A 28 9.97 -11.22 4.43
N PHE A 29 9.54 -10.37 5.37
CA PHE A 29 8.15 -9.92 5.45
C PHE A 29 7.73 -9.12 4.21
N MET A 30 8.54 -8.15 3.77
CA MET A 30 8.24 -7.36 2.58
C MET A 30 8.13 -8.23 1.32
N LEU A 31 9.00 -9.22 1.16
CA LEU A 31 8.93 -10.16 0.04
C LEU A 31 7.68 -11.04 0.11
N ALA A 32 7.32 -11.54 1.29
CA ALA A 32 6.10 -12.32 1.49
C ALA A 32 4.84 -11.49 1.22
N GLN A 33 4.84 -10.20 1.58
CA GLN A 33 3.74 -9.27 1.31
C GLN A 33 3.55 -9.06 -0.20
N ILE A 34 4.65 -8.88 -0.96
CA ILE A 34 4.58 -8.75 -2.41
C ILE A 34 4.08 -10.05 -3.05
N ALA A 35 4.62 -11.20 -2.62
CA ALA A 35 4.17 -12.50 -3.11
C ALA A 35 2.68 -12.75 -2.81
N GLY A 36 2.24 -12.44 -1.59
CA GLY A 36 0.84 -12.51 -1.20
C GLY A 36 -0.06 -11.59 -2.03
N ALA A 37 0.41 -10.37 -2.35
CA ALA A 37 -0.31 -9.43 -3.18
C ALA A 37 -0.45 -9.94 -4.64
N ILE A 38 0.57 -10.62 -5.18
CA ILE A 38 0.48 -11.28 -6.49
C ILE A 38 -0.60 -12.37 -6.46
N VAL A 39 -0.57 -13.25 -5.45
CA VAL A 39 -1.57 -14.31 -5.29
C VAL A 39 -2.98 -13.71 -5.13
N GLY A 40 -3.13 -12.68 -4.30
CA GLY A 40 -4.41 -11.98 -4.15
C GLY A 40 -4.93 -11.41 -5.48
N ALA A 41 -4.06 -10.82 -6.28
CA ALA A 41 -4.42 -10.30 -7.60
C ALA A 41 -4.84 -11.40 -8.59
N ILE A 42 -4.19 -12.57 -8.53
CA ILE A 42 -4.60 -13.74 -9.32
C ILE A 42 -6.01 -14.22 -8.91
N LEU A 43 -6.30 -14.23 -7.61
CA LEU A 43 -7.64 -14.57 -7.12
C LEU A 43 -8.71 -13.57 -7.58
N VAL A 44 -8.39 -12.26 -7.58
CA VAL A 44 -9.25 -11.22 -8.17
C VAL A 44 -9.48 -11.48 -9.65
N TRP A 45 -8.42 -11.76 -10.40
CA TRP A 45 -8.55 -12.10 -11.82
C TRP A 45 -9.48 -13.28 -12.05
N LEU A 46 -9.34 -14.36 -11.28
CA LEU A 46 -10.23 -15.53 -11.35
C LEU A 46 -11.69 -15.18 -11.02
N ASN A 47 -11.90 -14.34 -10.00
CA ASN A 47 -13.24 -13.93 -9.57
C ASN A 47 -13.98 -13.09 -10.64
N TYR A 48 -13.24 -12.35 -11.47
CA TYR A 48 -13.78 -11.47 -12.50
C TYR A 48 -13.65 -12.02 -13.93
N LEU A 49 -13.35 -13.33 -14.11
CA LEU A 49 -13.06 -13.92 -15.42
C LEU A 49 -13.99 -13.49 -16.56
N PRO A 50 -15.34 -13.55 -16.42
CA PRO A 50 -16.23 -13.18 -17.52
C PRO A 50 -16.19 -11.70 -17.87
N LEU A 51 -15.86 -10.84 -16.91
CA LEU A 51 -15.90 -9.39 -17.07
C LEU A 51 -14.71 -8.85 -17.86
N TRP A 52 -13.58 -9.56 -17.91
CA TRP A 52 -12.38 -9.09 -18.63
C TRP A 52 -12.62 -8.95 -20.12
N ASP A 53 -13.39 -9.86 -20.74
CA ASP A 53 -13.69 -9.82 -22.16
C ASP A 53 -14.66 -8.70 -22.55
N GLU A 54 -15.54 -8.32 -21.63
CA GLU A 54 -16.51 -7.23 -21.80
C GLU A 54 -15.91 -5.85 -21.54
N THR A 55 -14.86 -5.77 -20.71
CA THR A 55 -14.22 -4.50 -20.35
C THR A 55 -13.27 -4.07 -21.46
N LYS A 56 -13.52 -2.90 -22.06
CA LYS A 56 -12.68 -2.31 -23.12
C LYS A 56 -11.77 -1.21 -22.60
N ASP A 57 -12.10 -0.62 -21.46
CA ASP A 57 -11.32 0.43 -20.83
C ASP A 57 -10.07 -0.14 -20.15
N GLN A 58 -8.91 0.13 -20.77
CA GLN A 58 -7.61 -0.34 -20.27
C GLN A 58 -7.26 0.28 -18.91
N GLY A 59 -7.68 1.52 -18.67
CA GLY A 59 -7.49 2.20 -17.39
C GLY A 59 -8.28 1.55 -16.27
N ALA A 60 -9.54 1.17 -16.53
CA ALA A 60 -10.37 0.43 -15.58
C ALA A 60 -9.77 -0.96 -15.27
N ILE A 61 -9.27 -1.66 -16.29
CA ILE A 61 -8.59 -2.96 -16.11
C ILE A 61 -7.37 -2.78 -15.23
N LEU A 62 -6.45 -1.87 -15.57
CA LEU A 62 -5.26 -1.60 -14.76
C LEU A 62 -5.62 -1.16 -13.34
N GLY A 63 -6.62 -0.28 -13.20
CA GLY A 63 -7.09 0.22 -11.92
C GLY A 63 -7.65 -0.84 -10.96
N THR A 64 -8.04 -2.01 -11.48
CA THR A 64 -8.41 -3.17 -10.65
C THR A 64 -7.20 -3.78 -9.95
N PHE A 65 -6.01 -3.61 -10.50
CA PHE A 65 -4.76 -4.18 -10.00
C PHE A 65 -3.89 -3.13 -9.29
N ALA A 66 -3.55 -2.05 -9.97
CA ALA A 66 -2.55 -1.09 -9.54
C ALA A 66 -3.12 0.33 -9.50
N THR A 67 -2.44 1.21 -8.77
CA THR A 67 -2.83 2.62 -8.73
C THR A 67 -2.26 3.40 -9.92
N GLY A 68 -2.92 4.50 -10.24
CA GLY A 68 -2.48 5.45 -11.24
C GLY A 68 -2.85 6.88 -10.83
N PRO A 69 -2.18 7.88 -11.37
CA PRO A 69 -2.44 9.26 -11.01
C PRO A 69 -3.67 9.81 -11.76
N ALA A 70 -4.47 10.63 -11.08
CA ALA A 70 -5.51 11.43 -11.74
C ALA A 70 -4.87 12.44 -12.74
N VAL A 71 -3.75 13.02 -12.34
CA VAL A 71 -2.91 13.86 -13.20
C VAL A 71 -1.46 13.38 -13.06
N ARG A 72 -0.82 13.04 -14.17
CA ARG A 72 0.55 12.54 -14.18
C ARG A 72 1.57 13.65 -13.96
N ASN A 73 2.09 13.72 -12.75
CA ASN A 73 3.27 14.48 -12.36
C ASN A 73 4.02 13.67 -11.30
N LEU A 74 5.09 12.98 -11.69
CA LEU A 74 5.76 12.01 -10.84
C LEU A 74 6.24 12.61 -9.51
N VAL A 75 6.72 13.85 -9.50
CA VAL A 75 7.16 14.53 -8.28
C VAL A 75 5.98 14.81 -7.36
N SER A 76 4.93 15.45 -7.87
CA SER A 76 3.73 15.74 -7.09
C SER A 76 3.04 14.47 -6.60
N ASN A 77 2.96 13.44 -7.46
CA ASN A 77 2.37 12.16 -7.08
C ASN A 77 3.19 11.46 -5.99
N THR A 78 4.54 11.53 -6.04
CA THR A 78 5.39 11.00 -4.98
C THR A 78 5.16 11.74 -3.66
N ILE A 79 5.04 13.08 -3.68
CA ILE A 79 4.73 13.87 -2.49
C ILE A 79 3.38 13.44 -1.89
N THR A 80 2.36 13.22 -2.72
CA THR A 80 1.05 12.72 -2.26
C THR A 80 1.17 11.37 -1.55
N GLU A 81 1.92 10.43 -2.12
CA GLU A 81 2.14 9.11 -1.50
C GLU A 81 2.98 9.22 -0.21
N VAL A 82 3.95 10.15 -0.14
CA VAL A 82 4.69 10.46 1.09
C VAL A 82 3.73 10.92 2.19
N ILE A 83 2.85 11.89 1.88
CA ILE A 83 1.90 12.45 2.84
C ILE A 83 0.92 11.37 3.32
N GLY A 84 0.30 10.63 2.41
CA GLY A 84 -0.66 9.58 2.77
C GLY A 84 -0.05 8.49 3.64
N THR A 85 1.17 8.05 3.30
CA THR A 85 1.86 7.02 4.07
C THR A 85 2.41 7.56 5.40
N PHE A 86 2.85 8.82 5.45
CA PHE A 86 3.20 9.48 6.71
C PHE A 86 2.02 9.43 7.69
N VAL A 87 0.83 9.84 7.25
CA VAL A 87 -0.38 9.82 8.09
C VAL A 87 -0.70 8.40 8.55
N LEU A 88 -0.59 7.42 7.65
CA LEU A 88 -0.81 6.01 8.00
C LEU A 88 0.15 5.54 9.07
N VAL A 89 1.46 5.64 8.83
CA VAL A 89 2.47 5.05 9.72
C VAL A 89 2.55 5.80 11.04
N PHE A 90 2.48 7.13 11.03
CA PHE A 90 2.44 7.93 12.25
C PHE A 90 1.20 7.61 13.10
N GLY A 91 0.03 7.47 12.45
CA GLY A 91 -1.20 7.06 13.12
C GLY A 91 -1.10 5.68 13.76
N LEU A 92 -0.54 4.69 13.04
CA LEU A 92 -0.32 3.34 13.57
C LEU A 92 0.61 3.34 14.79
N LEU A 93 1.71 4.11 14.75
CA LEU A 93 2.64 4.24 15.87
C LEU A 93 1.99 4.93 17.06
N ALA A 94 1.22 6.01 16.82
CA ALA A 94 0.47 6.71 17.86
C ALA A 94 -0.59 5.81 18.51
N PHE A 95 -1.28 4.98 17.71
CA PHE A 95 -2.22 4.00 18.26
C PHE A 95 -1.51 2.95 19.10
N GLY A 96 -0.33 2.47 18.65
CA GLY A 96 0.47 1.51 19.40
C GLY A 96 1.00 2.04 20.74
N ALA A 97 1.11 3.36 20.91
CA ALA A 97 1.48 4.01 22.17
C ALA A 97 0.29 4.15 23.15
N ASN A 98 -0.92 3.78 22.72
CA ASN A 98 -2.13 3.87 23.53
C ASN A 98 -2.73 2.48 23.80
N THR A 99 -3.48 2.37 24.90
CA THR A 99 -4.23 1.16 25.23
C THR A 99 -5.65 1.24 24.69
N PHE A 100 -6.07 0.21 23.99
CA PHE A 100 -7.44 0.05 23.52
C PHE A 100 -8.12 -1.13 24.22
N THR A 101 -9.44 -1.07 24.33
CA THR A 101 -10.24 -2.25 24.68
C THR A 101 -9.96 -3.38 23.67
N ASP A 102 -9.96 -4.62 24.15
CA ASP A 102 -9.70 -5.80 23.31
C ASP A 102 -10.58 -5.80 22.04
N GLY A 103 -9.92 -6.01 20.90
CA GLY A 103 -10.57 -6.04 19.60
C GLY A 103 -10.86 -4.67 18.96
N LEU A 104 -10.68 -3.54 19.65
CA LEU A 104 -10.96 -2.22 19.10
C LEU A 104 -9.85 -1.74 18.15
N ASN A 105 -8.59 -2.06 18.42
CA ASN A 105 -7.46 -1.59 17.62
C ASN A 105 -7.59 -1.91 16.12
N PRO A 106 -7.94 -3.11 15.66
CA PRO A 106 -8.14 -3.38 14.24
C PRO A 106 -9.22 -2.51 13.58
N ILE A 107 -10.27 -2.18 14.32
CA ILE A 107 -11.37 -1.32 13.83
C ILE A 107 -10.86 0.11 13.64
N VAL A 108 -10.13 0.64 14.62
CA VAL A 108 -9.56 2.00 14.55
C VAL A 108 -8.55 2.10 13.40
N VAL A 109 -7.70 1.08 13.21
CA VAL A 109 -6.79 1.00 12.06
C VAL A 109 -7.55 0.97 10.73
N GLY A 110 -8.63 0.20 10.64
CA GLY A 110 -9.48 0.19 9.45
C GLY A 110 -10.10 1.56 9.16
N ILE A 111 -10.57 2.27 10.19
CA ILE A 111 -11.10 3.64 10.07
C ILE A 111 -10.02 4.62 9.62
N LEU A 112 -8.79 4.51 10.13
CA LEU A 112 -7.65 5.34 9.67
C LEU A 112 -7.41 5.17 8.18
N ILE A 113 -7.36 3.93 7.68
CA ILE A 113 -7.14 3.64 6.25
C ILE A 113 -8.31 4.20 5.42
N LEU A 114 -9.54 4.02 5.89
CA LEU A 114 -10.74 4.58 5.23
C LEU A 114 -10.65 6.12 5.16
N ALA A 115 -10.30 6.78 6.26
CA ALA A 115 -10.16 8.23 6.32
C ALA A 115 -9.08 8.74 5.34
N ILE A 116 -7.93 8.07 5.26
CA ILE A 116 -6.88 8.39 4.29
C ILE A 116 -7.42 8.23 2.86
N GLY A 117 -8.11 7.13 2.55
CA GLY A 117 -8.67 6.89 1.23
C GLY A 117 -9.66 7.98 0.81
N LEU A 118 -10.55 8.39 1.72
CA LEU A 118 -11.57 9.40 1.44
C LEU A 118 -10.99 10.83 1.34
N SER A 119 -9.94 11.16 2.12
CA SER A 119 -9.40 12.53 2.19
C SER A 119 -8.18 12.76 1.31
N LEU A 120 -7.31 11.78 1.13
CA LEU A 120 -6.02 11.91 0.44
C LEU A 120 -5.94 11.05 -0.84
N GLY A 121 -6.95 10.24 -1.14
CA GLY A 121 -6.92 9.29 -2.24
C GLY A 121 -7.05 9.89 -3.64
N GLY A 122 -7.62 11.09 -3.78
CA GLY A 122 -7.95 11.67 -5.07
C GLY A 122 -6.80 11.77 -6.08
N PRO A 123 -5.59 12.25 -5.71
CA PRO A 123 -4.53 12.48 -6.68
C PRO A 123 -3.87 11.20 -7.22
N THR A 124 -3.76 10.12 -6.42
CA THR A 124 -2.92 8.95 -6.75
C THR A 124 -3.61 7.59 -6.53
N GLY A 125 -4.84 7.60 -6.01
CA GLY A 125 -5.51 6.36 -5.59
C GLY A 125 -4.97 5.79 -4.28
N TYR A 126 -4.29 6.61 -3.47
CA TYR A 126 -3.73 6.24 -2.15
C TYR A 126 -3.11 4.84 -2.12
N ALA A 127 -2.07 4.63 -2.92
CA ALA A 127 -1.36 3.36 -2.86
C ALA A 127 -0.84 3.08 -1.45
N ILE A 128 -0.16 4.05 -0.85
CA ILE A 128 0.37 4.06 0.53
C ILE A 128 1.01 2.73 0.98
N ASN A 129 1.28 1.85 0.02
CA ASN A 129 1.70 0.47 0.25
C ASN A 129 2.41 -0.07 -1.00
N PRO A 130 3.72 -0.26 -0.98
CA PRO A 130 4.46 -0.81 -2.10
C PRO A 130 3.97 -2.18 -2.58
N ALA A 131 3.57 -3.07 -1.68
CA ALA A 131 3.09 -4.40 -2.06
C ALA A 131 1.71 -4.35 -2.71
N ARG A 132 0.82 -3.44 -2.25
CA ARG A 132 -0.53 -3.23 -2.79
C ARG A 132 -0.51 -2.75 -4.26
N ASP A 133 0.57 -2.09 -4.68
CA ASP A 133 0.73 -1.68 -6.08
C ASP A 133 1.61 -2.64 -6.88
N LEU A 134 2.83 -2.91 -6.41
CA LEU A 134 3.81 -3.70 -7.16
C LEU A 134 3.35 -5.13 -7.42
N GLY A 135 2.83 -5.83 -6.41
CA GLY A 135 2.38 -7.22 -6.56
C GLY A 135 1.27 -7.37 -7.62
N PRO A 136 0.15 -6.64 -7.51
CA PRO A 136 -0.90 -6.69 -8.51
C PRO A 136 -0.47 -6.13 -9.87
N ARG A 137 0.44 -5.16 -9.95
CA ARG A 137 1.00 -4.67 -11.20
C ARG A 137 1.79 -5.75 -11.95
N ILE A 138 2.57 -6.57 -11.21
CA ILE A 138 3.22 -7.75 -11.75
C ILE A 138 2.17 -8.76 -12.24
N ALA A 139 1.14 -9.04 -11.44
CA ALA A 139 0.05 -9.92 -11.85
C ALA A 139 -0.64 -9.43 -13.13
N HIS A 140 -0.98 -8.15 -13.21
CA HIS A 140 -1.53 -7.55 -14.43
C HIS A 140 -0.62 -7.76 -15.65
N GLN A 141 0.71 -7.64 -15.47
CA GLN A 141 1.67 -7.86 -16.56
C GLN A 141 1.63 -9.28 -17.11
N ILE A 142 1.57 -10.28 -16.22
CA ILE A 142 1.71 -11.70 -16.61
C ILE A 142 0.38 -12.39 -16.93
N LEU A 143 -0.74 -11.93 -16.36
CA LEU A 143 -2.04 -12.57 -16.56
C LEU A 143 -2.57 -12.38 -17.99
N PRO A 144 -3.23 -13.40 -18.57
CA PRO A 144 -3.76 -13.35 -19.92
C PRO A 144 -5.12 -12.60 -19.97
N ILE A 145 -5.08 -11.31 -19.66
CA ILE A 145 -6.27 -10.46 -19.72
C ILE A 145 -6.37 -9.83 -21.10
N LYS A 146 -7.46 -10.09 -21.78
CA LYS A 146 -7.78 -9.48 -23.06
C LYS A 146 -8.01 -7.97 -22.88
N ASN A 147 -7.54 -7.17 -23.80
CA ASN A 147 -7.67 -5.70 -23.78
C ASN A 147 -6.93 -4.96 -22.63
N LYS A 148 -6.08 -5.61 -21.83
CA LYS A 148 -5.48 -5.00 -20.62
C LYS A 148 -4.58 -3.78 -20.85
N GLY A 149 -4.05 -3.59 -22.05
CA GLY A 149 -3.08 -2.52 -22.31
C GLY A 149 -1.73 -2.73 -21.60
N THR A 150 -1.07 -1.62 -21.27
CA THR A 150 0.23 -1.64 -20.55
C THR A 150 0.02 -1.69 -19.03
N SER A 151 1.02 -2.22 -18.31
CA SER A 151 1.02 -2.22 -16.83
C SER A 151 1.57 -0.92 -16.23
N ASP A 152 1.83 0.09 -17.04
CA ASP A 152 2.32 1.42 -16.64
C ASP A 152 3.53 1.39 -15.68
N TRP A 153 4.58 0.68 -16.05
CA TRP A 153 5.81 0.57 -15.28
C TRP A 153 6.51 1.93 -15.06
N GLY A 154 6.26 2.91 -15.93
CA GLY A 154 6.76 4.28 -15.77
C GLY A 154 6.22 5.00 -14.53
N TYR A 155 5.12 4.52 -13.96
CA TYR A 155 4.55 5.04 -12.72
C TYR A 155 4.94 4.23 -11.47
N ALA A 156 5.36 2.98 -11.64
CA ALA A 156 5.52 2.00 -10.55
C ALA A 156 6.45 2.46 -9.41
N LEU A 157 7.42 3.34 -9.68
CA LEU A 157 8.32 3.86 -8.64
C LEU A 157 7.63 4.80 -7.65
N VAL A 158 6.57 5.48 -8.05
CA VAL A 158 5.83 6.42 -7.18
C VAL A 158 5.23 5.69 -5.98
N PRO A 159 4.41 4.64 -6.16
CA PRO A 159 3.81 3.88 -5.06
C PRO A 159 4.81 2.99 -4.29
N ILE A 160 6.08 2.94 -4.69
CA ILE A 160 7.16 2.29 -3.95
C ILE A 160 7.92 3.32 -3.12
N ILE A 161 8.50 4.33 -3.78
CA ILE A 161 9.42 5.30 -3.16
C ILE A 161 8.65 6.24 -2.23
N GLY A 162 7.51 6.77 -2.67
CA GLY A 162 6.70 7.68 -1.86
C GLY A 162 6.32 7.09 -0.50
N PRO A 163 5.69 5.90 -0.44
CA PRO A 163 5.36 5.25 0.81
C PRO A 163 6.58 4.96 1.70
N MET A 164 7.70 4.50 1.14
CA MET A 164 8.91 4.23 1.93
C MET A 164 9.46 5.49 2.59
N ILE A 165 9.50 6.61 1.86
CA ILE A 165 9.91 7.92 2.41
C ILE A 165 8.93 8.38 3.48
N GLY A 166 7.61 8.31 3.22
CA GLY A 166 6.58 8.70 4.17
C GLY A 166 6.67 7.93 5.48
N ALA A 167 6.89 6.62 5.41
CA ALA A 167 7.07 5.77 6.58
C ALA A 167 8.35 6.13 7.37
N ALA A 168 9.46 6.39 6.68
CA ALA A 168 10.72 6.76 7.33
C ALA A 168 10.60 8.11 8.06
N ILE A 169 9.94 9.10 7.45
CA ILE A 169 9.70 10.41 8.08
C ILE A 169 8.77 10.24 9.29
N ALA A 170 7.71 9.45 9.18
CA ALA A 170 6.78 9.19 10.27
C ALA A 170 7.47 8.54 11.47
N ALA A 171 8.26 7.48 11.22
CA ALA A 171 9.03 6.78 12.26
C ALA A 171 10.07 7.71 12.90
N GLY A 172 10.81 8.47 12.09
CA GLY A 172 11.79 9.45 12.58
C GLY A 172 11.17 10.50 13.48
N LEU A 173 10.05 11.10 13.08
CA LEU A 173 9.33 12.08 13.88
C LEU A 173 8.78 11.45 15.18
N PHE A 174 8.21 10.24 15.09
CA PHE A 174 7.66 9.55 16.25
C PHE A 174 8.72 9.28 17.32
N MET A 175 9.93 8.87 16.93
CA MET A 175 11.05 8.62 17.84
C MET A 175 11.57 9.89 18.54
N MET A 176 11.22 11.08 18.04
CA MET A 176 11.59 12.35 18.68
C MET A 176 10.58 12.82 19.73
N LEU A 177 9.42 12.16 19.80
CA LEU A 177 8.39 12.52 20.78
C LEU A 177 8.74 11.93 22.15
N PRO A 178 8.53 12.70 23.24
CA PRO A 178 8.71 12.21 24.60
C PRO A 178 7.49 11.37 25.05
N LEU A 179 7.42 10.14 24.54
CA LEU A 179 6.31 9.20 24.85
C LEU A 179 6.74 8.17 25.87
#